data_7b19b5cc6f6b2cda875a1cfe64dbd032
#
_entry.id   7b19b5cc6f6b2cda875a1cfe64dbd032
#
_cell.length_a   1.000
_cell.length_b   1.000
_cell.length_c   1.000
_cell.angle_alpha   90.00
_cell.angle_beta   90.00
_cell.angle_gamma   90.00
#
_symmetry.space_group_name_H-M   'P 1'
#
loop_
_entity.id
_entity.type
_entity.pdbx_description
1 polymer ?
#
loop_
_entity_poly.entity_id
_entity_poly.type
_entity_poly.pdbx_seq_one_letter_code
_entity_poly.pdbx_strand_id
1 'polypeptide(L)'
;MRKILALILAVMMLTCLFAGCTNNEVENNDVLSDGGDVTATSDTDYIMSNGKLIIGMTLFAPMNYYNDANELIGFETEFAEAVCEKIGVEPVFQEINWDSKEIELNAKNIDCIWNGMTITDERKANMEISDAYMANKQVMVVKKENAEKFAEGVIGAAVVAEAGSAGEEIATGDDFFKDSAFTPVDSMAKALMDVAAGTSDIAVVDYVASIGSIGEGTDFENLVVVEEKEFSPEEYGIAFRKGSDMATVVNNTIDELIADGTLDAIAAEYKLADLLIKD
;
A
#
# COMPACT_ATOMS: atom_id res chain seq x y z
N MET A 1 -57.40 -3.86 -11.53
CA MET A 1 -56.37 -3.38 -12.49
C MET A 1 -55.03 -4.10 -12.28
N ARG A 2 -55.05 -5.43 -12.13
CA ARG A 2 -53.85 -6.24 -11.85
C ARG A 2 -53.71 -7.48 -12.73
N LYS A 3 -54.44 -7.55 -13.86
CA LYS A 3 -54.46 -8.72 -14.76
C LYS A 3 -54.20 -8.39 -16.24
N ILE A 4 -53.71 -7.19 -16.57
CA ILE A 4 -53.43 -6.76 -17.97
C ILE A 4 -51.94 -6.58 -18.25
N LEU A 5 -51.05 -6.71 -17.24
CA LEU A 5 -49.60 -6.51 -17.43
C LEU A 5 -48.80 -7.80 -17.66
N ALA A 6 -49.48 -8.95 -17.77
CA ALA A 6 -48.83 -10.27 -17.93
C ALA A 6 -48.86 -10.81 -19.37
N LEU A 7 -49.39 -10.07 -20.37
CA LEU A 7 -49.59 -10.56 -21.73
C LEU A 7 -48.71 -9.89 -22.80
N ILE A 8 -47.79 -8.99 -22.44
CA ILE A 8 -46.96 -8.27 -23.42
C ILE A 8 -45.46 -8.81 -23.47
N LEU A 9 -45.07 -9.71 -22.57
CA LEU A 9 -43.72 -10.25 -22.53
C LEU A 9 -43.54 -11.61 -23.22
N ALA A 10 -44.53 -12.13 -23.94
CA ALA A 10 -44.51 -13.46 -24.56
C ALA A 10 -44.49 -13.48 -26.10
N VAL A 11 -44.31 -12.35 -26.78
CA VAL A 11 -44.36 -12.29 -28.28
C VAL A 11 -43.06 -11.84 -28.95
N MET A 12 -41.94 -11.73 -28.22
CA MET A 12 -40.67 -11.30 -28.81
C MET A 12 -39.58 -12.38 -28.87
N MET A 13 -39.94 -13.65 -28.91
CA MET A 13 -38.98 -14.76 -29.07
C MET A 13 -39.44 -15.76 -30.11
N LEU A 14 -39.66 -15.37 -31.36
CA LEU A 14 -39.83 -16.39 -32.43
C LEU A 14 -39.72 -15.76 -33.83
N THR A 15 -38.57 -15.26 -34.26
CA THR A 15 -38.24 -15.07 -35.69
C THR A 15 -36.73 -14.95 -35.84
N CYS A 16 -36.04 -16.06 -36.06
CA CYS A 16 -34.76 -16.13 -36.79
C CYS A 16 -34.41 -17.58 -37.05
N LEU A 17 -35.09 -18.19 -38.02
CA LEU A 17 -34.62 -19.41 -38.70
C LEU A 17 -35.08 -19.32 -40.17
N PHE A 18 -34.10 -19.41 -41.06
CA PHE A 18 -34.14 -19.68 -42.52
C PHE A 18 -33.53 -18.58 -43.39
N ALA A 19 -32.28 -18.85 -43.80
CA ALA A 19 -31.71 -18.64 -45.12
C ALA A 19 -30.25 -19.11 -45.01
N GLY A 20 -29.73 -20.18 -45.58
CA GLY A 20 -29.88 -20.48 -46.98
C GLY A 20 -28.45 -20.54 -47.53
N CYS A 21 -27.83 -21.77 -47.64
CA CYS A 21 -26.51 -21.97 -48.25
C CYS A 21 -26.56 -21.64 -49.74
N THR A 22 -25.63 -20.80 -50.24
CA THR A 22 -25.17 -20.84 -51.63
C THR A 22 -23.65 -20.83 -51.66
N ASN A 23 -23.08 -21.91 -52.18
CA ASN A 23 -21.68 -21.99 -52.56
C ASN A 23 -21.38 -20.99 -53.66
N ASN A 24 -20.33 -20.21 -53.49
CA ASN A 24 -19.57 -19.65 -54.58
C ASN A 24 -18.08 -19.78 -54.24
N GLU A 25 -17.39 -20.56 -55.05
CA GLU A 25 -15.94 -20.59 -55.14
C GLU A 25 -15.48 -19.24 -55.67
N VAL A 26 -14.59 -18.55 -54.97
CA VAL A 26 -13.79 -17.47 -55.48
C VAL A 26 -12.39 -17.56 -54.85
N GLU A 27 -11.47 -17.82 -55.73
CA GLU A 27 -10.03 -17.51 -55.78
C GLU A 27 -9.30 -17.08 -54.53
N ASN A 28 -8.26 -17.86 -54.26
CA ASN A 28 -7.12 -17.49 -53.37
C ASN A 28 -6.53 -16.15 -53.79
N ASN A 29 -6.74 -15.14 -52.98
CA ASN A 29 -5.83 -14.04 -52.86
C ASN A 29 -5.21 -14.15 -51.44
N ASP A 30 -3.91 -14.46 -51.39
CA ASP A 30 -3.07 -14.31 -50.24
C ASP A 30 -3.09 -12.85 -49.79
N VAL A 31 -4.03 -12.49 -48.93
CA VAL A 31 -3.89 -11.33 -48.06
C VAL A 31 -3.12 -11.81 -46.86
N LEU A 32 -1.83 -11.52 -46.85
CA LEU A 32 -1.01 -11.52 -45.64
C LEU A 32 -1.82 -10.78 -44.57
N SER A 33 -2.42 -11.54 -43.67
CA SER A 33 -2.89 -11.03 -42.40
C SER A 33 -1.63 -10.53 -41.68
N ASP A 34 -1.40 -9.25 -41.81
CA ASP A 34 -0.56 -8.52 -40.87
C ASP A 34 -1.23 -8.69 -39.51
N GLY A 35 -0.77 -9.69 -38.80
CA GLY A 35 -1.05 -9.88 -37.39
C GLY A 35 -0.38 -8.74 -36.67
N GLY A 36 -1.04 -7.60 -36.65
CA GLY A 36 -0.66 -6.53 -35.76
C GLY A 36 -0.60 -7.15 -34.36
N ASP A 37 0.63 -7.36 -33.92
CA ASP A 37 0.94 -7.60 -32.53
C ASP A 37 0.28 -6.44 -31.77
N VAL A 38 -0.85 -6.71 -31.13
CA VAL A 38 -1.44 -5.78 -30.17
C VAL A 38 -0.44 -5.79 -29.02
N THR A 39 0.61 -4.95 -29.16
CA THR A 39 1.53 -4.70 -28.06
C THR A 39 0.68 -4.32 -26.88
N ALA A 40 0.64 -5.20 -25.89
CA ALA A 40 -0.04 -4.89 -24.62
C ALA A 40 0.50 -3.53 -24.19
N THR A 41 -0.39 -2.56 -24.02
CA THR A 41 -0.03 -1.21 -23.55
C THR A 41 0.73 -1.39 -22.25
N SER A 42 1.93 -0.82 -22.13
CA SER A 42 2.71 -0.93 -20.91
C SER A 42 1.96 -0.32 -19.72
N ASP A 43 2.31 -0.69 -18.52
CA ASP A 43 1.65 -0.14 -17.33
C ASP A 43 1.95 1.37 -17.19
N THR A 44 3.16 1.78 -17.58
CA THR A 44 3.53 3.20 -17.71
C THR A 44 2.62 3.93 -18.71
N ASP A 45 2.45 3.39 -19.93
CA ASP A 45 1.56 4.00 -20.93
C ASP A 45 0.12 4.13 -20.42
N TYR A 46 -0.36 3.12 -19.69
CA TYR A 46 -1.69 3.15 -19.08
C TYR A 46 -1.82 4.29 -18.07
N ILE A 47 -0.89 4.43 -17.12
CA ILE A 47 -0.87 5.47 -16.09
C ILE A 47 -0.72 6.85 -16.74
N MET A 48 0.25 7.02 -17.65
CA MET A 48 0.53 8.28 -18.33
C MET A 48 -0.65 8.75 -19.18
N SER A 49 -1.34 7.83 -19.87
CA SER A 49 -2.52 8.19 -20.67
C SER A 49 -3.71 8.61 -19.83
N ASN A 50 -3.83 8.08 -18.62
CA ASN A 50 -4.84 8.49 -17.63
C ASN A 50 -4.51 9.84 -16.97
N GLY A 51 -3.25 10.30 -17.05
CA GLY A 51 -2.78 11.53 -16.43
C GLY A 51 -2.79 11.53 -14.92
N LYS A 52 -2.88 10.36 -14.27
CA LYS A 52 -2.97 10.19 -12.82
C LYS A 52 -2.19 8.97 -12.38
N LEU A 53 -1.65 9.05 -11.15
CA LEU A 53 -1.14 7.90 -10.40
C LEU A 53 -2.03 7.71 -9.17
N ILE A 54 -2.79 6.61 -9.12
CA ILE A 54 -3.66 6.29 -7.99
C ILE A 54 -2.84 5.52 -6.96
N ILE A 55 -2.65 6.12 -5.80
CA ILE A 55 -1.76 5.67 -4.73
C ILE A 55 -2.59 5.07 -3.61
N GLY A 56 -2.45 3.75 -3.37
CA GLY A 56 -3.08 3.08 -2.25
C GLY A 56 -2.29 3.28 -0.96
N MET A 57 -2.96 3.76 0.10
CA MET A 57 -2.33 4.04 1.39
C MET A 57 -3.30 3.79 2.55
N THR A 58 -2.77 3.69 3.77
CA THR A 58 -3.47 3.82 5.06
C THR A 58 -2.94 5.03 5.81
N LEU A 59 -3.68 5.47 6.82
CA LEU A 59 -3.29 6.65 7.58
C LEU A 59 -2.34 6.28 8.73
N PHE A 60 -1.11 6.78 8.70
CA PHE A 60 -0.20 6.80 9.85
C PHE A 60 0.83 7.92 9.73
N ALA A 61 0.98 8.71 10.80
CA ALA A 61 2.01 9.73 10.87
C ALA A 61 3.40 9.07 11.09
N PRO A 62 4.47 9.62 10.52
CA PRO A 62 4.55 10.85 9.74
C PRO A 62 4.44 10.63 8.21
N MET A 63 4.00 9.45 7.74
CA MET A 63 4.02 9.08 6.32
C MET A 63 2.85 9.68 5.54
N ASN A 64 1.61 9.34 5.91
CA ASN A 64 0.39 9.87 5.30
C ASN A 64 -0.63 10.12 6.42
N TYR A 65 -1.02 11.36 6.66
CA TYR A 65 -1.97 11.70 7.71
C TYR A 65 -2.64 13.05 7.45
N TYR A 66 -3.77 13.30 8.09
CA TYR A 66 -4.46 14.58 8.00
C TYR A 66 -3.99 15.53 9.10
N ASN A 67 -3.69 16.77 8.72
CA ASN A 67 -3.41 17.86 9.67
C ASN A 67 -4.71 18.42 10.26
N ASP A 68 -4.60 19.41 11.17
CA ASP A 68 -5.75 20.08 11.81
C ASP A 68 -6.67 20.82 10.81
N ALA A 69 -6.17 21.17 9.64
CA ALA A 69 -6.94 21.77 8.54
C ALA A 69 -7.65 20.72 7.66
N ASN A 70 -7.50 19.43 7.99
CA ASN A 70 -7.99 18.30 7.20
C ASN A 70 -7.37 18.22 5.80
N GLU A 71 -6.10 18.58 5.67
CA GLU A 71 -5.28 18.41 4.49
C GLU A 71 -4.43 17.16 4.65
N LEU A 72 -4.33 16.33 3.61
CA LEU A 72 -3.45 15.16 3.61
C LEU A 72 -2.01 15.64 3.48
N ILE A 73 -1.18 15.32 4.46
CA ILE A 73 0.24 15.67 4.53
C ILE A 73 1.06 14.44 4.93
N GLY A 74 2.37 14.57 4.98
CA GLY A 74 3.28 13.53 5.44
C GLY A 74 4.40 13.28 4.44
N PHE A 75 5.43 12.61 4.91
CA PHE A 75 6.63 12.35 4.12
C PHE A 75 6.30 11.70 2.77
N GLU A 76 5.52 10.62 2.75
CA GLU A 76 5.20 9.94 1.50
C GLU A 76 4.17 10.67 0.67
N THR A 77 3.30 11.46 1.29
CA THR A 77 2.40 12.35 0.54
C THR A 77 3.21 13.35 -0.29
N GLU A 78 4.12 14.10 0.33
CA GLU A 78 4.93 15.09 -0.36
C GLU A 78 5.97 14.46 -1.31
N PHE A 79 6.52 13.31 -0.93
CA PHE A 79 7.42 12.56 -1.80
C PHE A 79 6.70 12.10 -3.08
N ALA A 80 5.49 11.54 -2.97
CA ALA A 80 4.69 11.12 -4.12
C ALA A 80 4.27 12.32 -4.99
N GLU A 81 3.92 13.47 -4.38
CA GLU A 81 3.63 14.70 -5.10
C GLU A 81 4.85 15.17 -5.91
N ALA A 82 6.06 15.17 -5.31
CA ALA A 82 7.29 15.56 -6.00
C ALA A 82 7.64 14.61 -7.17
N VAL A 83 7.45 13.29 -7.00
CA VAL A 83 7.62 12.32 -8.09
C VAL A 83 6.59 12.57 -9.19
N CYS A 84 5.32 12.71 -8.83
CA CYS A 84 4.24 12.92 -9.80
C CYS A 84 4.39 14.22 -10.59
N GLU A 85 4.87 15.29 -9.96
CA GLU A 85 5.20 16.55 -10.63
C GLU A 85 6.27 16.35 -11.72
N LYS A 86 7.37 15.63 -11.39
CA LYS A 86 8.45 15.35 -12.34
C LYS A 86 8.01 14.47 -13.51
N ILE A 87 7.19 13.46 -13.27
CA ILE A 87 6.71 12.56 -14.35
C ILE A 87 5.50 13.11 -15.11
N GLY A 88 4.87 14.18 -14.63
CA GLY A 88 3.78 14.88 -15.30
C GLY A 88 2.41 14.21 -15.16
N VAL A 89 2.10 13.61 -14.00
CA VAL A 89 0.79 13.04 -13.66
C VAL A 89 0.26 13.65 -12.36
N GLU A 90 -1.06 13.58 -12.15
CA GLU A 90 -1.71 14.00 -10.91
C GLU A 90 -1.64 12.86 -9.87
N PRO A 91 -1.11 13.08 -8.65
CA PRO A 91 -1.22 12.09 -7.57
C PRO A 91 -2.66 12.03 -7.05
N VAL A 92 -3.19 10.83 -6.89
CA VAL A 92 -4.53 10.59 -6.30
C VAL A 92 -4.37 9.60 -5.17
N PHE A 93 -4.47 10.08 -3.94
CA PHE A 93 -4.36 9.24 -2.76
C PHE A 93 -5.70 8.56 -2.47
N GLN A 94 -5.66 7.23 -2.35
CA GLN A 94 -6.82 6.40 -2.04
C GLN A 94 -6.55 5.60 -0.77
N GLU A 95 -7.35 5.84 0.25
CA GLU A 95 -7.33 5.02 1.45
C GLU A 95 -7.88 3.63 1.14
N ILE A 96 -7.12 2.59 1.49
CA ILE A 96 -7.45 1.19 1.25
C ILE A 96 -7.44 0.41 2.57
N ASN A 97 -7.97 -0.81 2.54
CA ASN A 97 -7.69 -1.79 3.57
C ASN A 97 -6.34 -2.44 3.25
N TRP A 98 -5.37 -2.36 4.17
CA TRP A 98 -4.01 -2.83 3.92
C TRP A 98 -3.91 -4.32 3.60
N ASP A 99 -4.74 -5.15 4.23
CA ASP A 99 -4.80 -6.59 3.95
C ASP A 99 -5.23 -6.90 2.51
N SER A 100 -5.98 -6.00 1.87
CA SER A 100 -6.44 -6.12 0.49
C SER A 100 -5.55 -5.46 -0.56
N LYS A 101 -4.41 -4.89 -0.18
CA LYS A 101 -3.56 -4.04 -1.06
C LYS A 101 -3.20 -4.67 -2.39
N GLU A 102 -2.83 -5.95 -2.41
CA GLU A 102 -2.48 -6.67 -3.65
C GLU A 102 -3.71 -6.90 -4.55
N ILE A 103 -4.88 -7.11 -3.95
CA ILE A 103 -6.14 -7.26 -4.68
C ILE A 103 -6.51 -5.95 -5.35
N GLU A 104 -6.44 -4.82 -4.63
CA GLU A 104 -6.71 -3.48 -5.15
C GLU A 104 -5.75 -3.13 -6.30
N LEU A 105 -4.46 -3.43 -6.14
CA LEU A 105 -3.42 -3.21 -7.16
C LEU A 105 -3.69 -4.03 -8.44
N ASN A 106 -3.94 -5.33 -8.29
CA ASN A 106 -4.17 -6.24 -9.42
C ASN A 106 -5.49 -5.96 -10.12
N ALA A 107 -6.51 -5.48 -9.40
CA ALA A 107 -7.79 -5.06 -9.96
C ALA A 107 -7.72 -3.69 -10.67
N LYS A 108 -6.60 -2.99 -10.62
CA LYS A 108 -6.41 -1.62 -11.13
C LYS A 108 -7.31 -0.58 -10.44
N ASN A 109 -7.71 -0.84 -9.21
CA ASN A 109 -8.36 0.16 -8.36
C ASN A 109 -7.34 1.20 -7.85
N ILE A 110 -6.08 0.78 -7.70
CA ILE A 110 -4.91 1.61 -7.44
C ILE A 110 -3.81 1.28 -8.46
N ASP A 111 -2.86 2.20 -8.67
CA ASP A 111 -1.74 2.02 -9.59
C ASP A 111 -0.46 1.62 -8.87
N CYS A 112 -0.31 2.04 -7.62
CA CYS A 112 0.78 1.63 -6.75
C CYS A 112 0.32 1.53 -5.30
N ILE A 113 1.11 0.80 -4.49
CA ILE A 113 1.04 0.79 -3.03
C ILE A 113 2.24 1.61 -2.56
N TRP A 114 1.97 2.75 -1.92
CA TRP A 114 3.00 3.66 -1.44
C TRP A 114 2.63 4.15 -0.04
N ASN A 115 3.04 3.37 0.96
CA ASN A 115 2.65 3.60 2.34
C ASN A 115 3.49 2.73 3.29
N GLY A 116 4.79 3.02 3.41
CA GLY A 116 5.68 2.23 4.24
C GLY A 116 5.71 0.75 3.86
N MET A 117 5.71 0.46 2.56
CA MET A 117 5.62 -0.91 2.07
C MET A 117 6.94 -1.66 2.27
N THR A 118 7.01 -2.51 3.29
CA THR A 118 8.18 -3.36 3.56
C THR A 118 8.47 -4.28 2.38
N ILE A 119 9.72 -4.26 1.93
CA ILE A 119 10.22 -5.12 0.86
C ILE A 119 10.50 -6.52 1.43
N THR A 120 9.77 -7.54 0.95
CA THR A 120 10.01 -8.96 1.28
C THR A 120 10.14 -9.79 0.01
N ASP A 121 10.75 -10.98 0.12
CA ASP A 121 10.87 -11.90 -1.01
C ASP A 121 9.50 -12.34 -1.53
N GLU A 122 8.53 -12.54 -0.64
CA GLU A 122 7.16 -12.88 -1.00
C GLU A 122 6.49 -11.76 -1.79
N ARG A 123 6.60 -10.50 -1.31
CA ARG A 123 6.06 -9.32 -2.00
C ARG A 123 6.73 -9.08 -3.35
N LYS A 124 8.06 -9.26 -3.44
CA LYS A 124 8.81 -9.23 -4.73
C LYS A 124 8.36 -10.32 -5.71
N ALA A 125 7.92 -11.47 -5.23
CA ALA A 125 7.40 -12.51 -6.12
C ALA A 125 6.07 -12.12 -6.78
N ASN A 126 5.24 -11.36 -6.07
CA ASN A 126 3.88 -10.99 -6.48
C ASN A 126 3.77 -9.62 -7.15
N MET A 127 4.68 -8.71 -6.85
CA MET A 127 4.66 -7.31 -7.29
C MET A 127 6.00 -6.89 -7.89
N GLU A 128 6.00 -5.82 -8.66
CA GLU A 128 7.20 -5.09 -9.05
C GLU A 128 7.43 -4.00 -8.01
N ILE A 129 8.58 -4.00 -7.34
CA ILE A 129 8.85 -3.07 -6.26
C ILE A 129 10.02 -2.18 -6.66
N SER A 130 9.94 -0.89 -6.39
CA SER A 130 11.01 0.07 -6.59
C SER A 130 12.27 -0.30 -5.80
N ASP A 131 13.36 0.41 -6.06
CA ASP A 131 14.50 0.40 -5.16
C ASP A 131 14.07 0.91 -3.78
N ALA A 132 14.80 0.50 -2.75
CA ALA A 132 14.52 0.90 -1.38
C ALA A 132 14.82 2.39 -1.20
N TYR A 133 13.89 3.12 -0.56
CA TYR A 133 14.06 4.55 -0.28
C TYR A 133 14.22 4.87 1.22
N MET A 134 13.83 3.97 2.12
CA MET A 134 13.86 4.21 3.56
C MET A 134 14.13 2.93 4.35
N ALA A 135 14.97 3.04 5.38
CA ALA A 135 15.19 1.99 6.36
C ALA A 135 14.10 2.02 7.44
N ASN A 136 13.68 0.84 7.89
CA ASN A 136 12.71 0.66 8.96
C ASN A 136 13.07 -0.56 9.83
N LYS A 137 12.31 -0.80 10.87
CA LYS A 137 12.21 -2.03 11.65
C LYS A 137 10.85 -2.09 12.33
N GLN A 138 10.41 -3.27 12.73
CA GLN A 138 9.25 -3.39 13.59
C GLN A 138 9.64 -3.14 15.04
N VAL A 139 8.74 -2.52 15.81
CA VAL A 139 8.93 -2.25 17.24
C VAL A 139 7.70 -2.62 18.06
N MET A 140 7.91 -2.93 19.30
CA MET A 140 6.85 -3.07 20.28
C MET A 140 6.58 -1.72 20.95
N VAL A 141 5.32 -1.32 20.96
CA VAL A 141 4.83 -0.12 21.64
C VAL A 141 3.91 -0.53 22.77
N VAL A 142 4.16 0.02 23.95
CA VAL A 142 3.41 -0.28 25.17
C VAL A 142 3.15 1.00 25.97
N LYS A 143 2.29 0.94 26.99
CA LYS A 143 2.23 2.02 27.99
C LYS A 143 3.54 2.15 28.74
N LYS A 144 3.99 3.38 29.01
CA LYS A 144 5.25 3.66 29.74
C LYS A 144 5.38 2.86 31.03
N GLU A 145 4.29 2.73 31.79
CA GLU A 145 4.24 1.99 33.03
C GLU A 145 4.45 0.47 32.89
N ASN A 146 4.31 -0.06 31.68
CA ASN A 146 4.42 -1.49 31.38
C ASN A 146 5.72 -1.84 30.62
N ALA A 147 6.60 -0.89 30.32
CA ALA A 147 7.78 -1.09 29.50
C ALA A 147 8.68 -2.21 30.06
N GLU A 148 9.08 -2.12 31.35
CA GLU A 148 9.92 -3.12 31.99
C GLU A 148 9.28 -4.53 31.99
N LYS A 149 7.96 -4.61 32.23
CA LYS A 149 7.23 -5.88 32.23
C LYS A 149 7.31 -6.59 30.89
N PHE A 150 7.14 -5.85 29.79
CA PHE A 150 7.07 -6.45 28.46
C PHE A 150 8.45 -6.56 27.76
N ALA A 151 9.47 -5.90 28.28
CA ALA A 151 10.86 -6.17 27.91
C ALA A 151 11.31 -7.59 28.30
N GLU A 152 10.82 -8.11 29.43
CA GLU A 152 11.17 -9.45 29.94
C GLU A 152 10.36 -10.59 29.29
N GLY A 153 9.17 -10.30 28.72
CA GLY A 153 8.33 -11.29 28.06
C GLY A 153 6.87 -10.87 27.91
N VAL A 154 6.15 -11.56 27.05
CA VAL A 154 4.79 -11.19 26.61
C VAL A 154 3.74 -12.27 26.89
N ILE A 155 4.02 -13.20 27.81
CA ILE A 155 3.10 -14.31 28.12
C ILE A 155 1.74 -13.77 28.55
N GLY A 156 0.70 -14.17 27.81
CA GLY A 156 -0.69 -13.78 28.06
C GLY A 156 -1.01 -12.31 27.71
N ALA A 157 -0.07 -11.56 27.13
CA ALA A 157 -0.33 -10.21 26.67
C ALA A 157 -1.30 -10.18 25.49
N ALA A 158 -2.18 -9.17 25.46
CA ALA A 158 -3.00 -8.86 24.29
C ALA A 158 -2.16 -8.04 23.30
N VAL A 159 -1.86 -8.63 22.13
CA VAL A 159 -1.01 -8.04 21.09
C VAL A 159 -1.86 -7.66 19.89
N VAL A 160 -1.63 -6.50 19.33
CA VAL A 160 -2.28 -6.01 18.12
C VAL A 160 -1.26 -5.54 17.09
N ALA A 161 -1.61 -5.69 15.81
CA ALA A 161 -0.91 -5.10 14.67
C ALA A 161 -1.92 -4.88 13.54
N GLU A 162 -1.57 -4.04 12.57
CA GLU A 162 -2.39 -3.85 11.37
C GLU A 162 -2.41 -5.13 10.54
N ALA A 163 -3.60 -5.56 10.11
CA ALA A 163 -3.80 -6.76 9.30
C ALA A 163 -3.02 -6.69 7.98
N GLY A 164 -2.32 -7.76 7.60
CA GLY A 164 -1.49 -7.84 6.38
C GLY A 164 -0.21 -7.01 6.43
N SER A 165 0.18 -6.46 7.59
CA SER A 165 1.43 -5.71 7.78
C SER A 165 2.61 -6.61 8.16
N ALA A 166 3.84 -6.06 8.08
CA ALA A 166 5.02 -6.71 8.63
C ALA A 166 4.93 -6.88 10.16
N GLY A 167 4.22 -5.97 10.84
CA GLY A 167 3.94 -6.07 12.26
C GLY A 167 3.10 -7.30 12.62
N GLU A 168 2.09 -7.64 11.81
CA GLU A 168 1.33 -8.89 11.98
C GLU A 168 2.22 -10.12 11.74
N GLU A 169 3.05 -10.10 10.70
CA GLU A 169 3.98 -11.20 10.41
C GLU A 169 4.91 -11.47 11.60
N ILE A 170 5.44 -10.42 12.24
CA ILE A 170 6.26 -10.53 13.45
C ILE A 170 5.41 -11.01 14.63
N ALA A 171 4.25 -10.41 14.90
CA ALA A 171 3.41 -10.75 16.05
C ALA A 171 2.89 -12.19 16.02
N THR A 172 2.77 -12.79 14.82
CA THR A 172 2.27 -14.16 14.64
C THR A 172 3.38 -15.18 14.39
N GLY A 173 4.55 -14.76 13.90
CA GLY A 173 5.64 -15.63 13.46
C GLY A 173 6.86 -15.68 14.37
N ASP A 174 7.14 -14.63 15.14
CA ASP A 174 8.30 -14.60 16.05
C ASP A 174 8.00 -15.37 17.35
N ASP A 175 8.92 -16.25 17.74
CA ASP A 175 8.83 -17.07 18.96
C ASP A 175 8.63 -16.25 20.25
N PHE A 176 9.00 -14.97 20.25
CA PHE A 176 8.79 -14.07 21.38
C PHE A 176 7.30 -13.89 21.70
N PHE A 177 6.44 -13.88 20.69
CA PHE A 177 4.99 -13.69 20.82
C PHE A 177 4.17 -14.98 20.93
N LYS A 178 4.79 -16.16 20.87
CA LYS A 178 4.08 -17.46 20.80
C LYS A 178 3.07 -17.72 21.92
N ASP A 179 3.28 -17.13 23.09
CA ASP A 179 2.41 -17.31 24.27
C ASP A 179 1.54 -16.06 24.52
N SER A 180 1.43 -15.14 23.56
CA SER A 180 0.55 -13.98 23.58
C SER A 180 -0.79 -14.26 22.91
N ALA A 181 -1.75 -13.34 23.05
CA ALA A 181 -3.03 -13.36 22.37
C ALA A 181 -3.06 -12.28 21.29
N PHE A 182 -2.88 -12.65 20.02
CA PHE A 182 -2.87 -11.71 18.90
C PHE A 182 -4.28 -11.41 18.39
N THR A 183 -4.51 -10.15 18.00
CA THR A 183 -5.73 -9.69 17.32
C THR A 183 -5.34 -8.68 16.23
N PRO A 184 -5.67 -8.92 14.93
CA PRO A 184 -5.44 -7.93 13.89
C PRO A 184 -6.37 -6.73 14.02
N VAL A 185 -5.90 -5.54 13.62
CA VAL A 185 -6.66 -4.31 13.57
C VAL A 185 -6.55 -3.65 12.18
N ASP A 186 -7.39 -2.64 11.91
CA ASP A 186 -7.52 -2.06 10.57
C ASP A 186 -6.40 -1.06 10.20
N SER A 187 -5.60 -0.58 11.18
CA SER A 187 -4.49 0.36 10.93
C SER A 187 -3.51 0.40 12.11
N MET A 188 -2.27 0.89 11.84
CA MET A 188 -1.27 1.14 12.91
C MET A 188 -1.78 2.17 13.92
N ALA A 189 -2.46 3.23 13.45
CA ALA A 189 -3.08 4.22 14.34
C ALA A 189 -4.08 3.56 15.30
N LYS A 190 -4.89 2.62 14.81
CA LYS A 190 -5.83 1.86 15.64
C LYS A 190 -5.09 0.98 16.67
N ALA A 191 -3.98 0.35 16.28
CA ALA A 191 -3.16 -0.44 17.20
C ALA A 191 -2.63 0.43 18.36
N LEU A 192 -2.10 1.61 18.06
CA LEU A 192 -1.64 2.56 19.07
C LEU A 192 -2.78 3.05 19.98
N MET A 193 -3.96 3.36 19.41
CA MET A 193 -5.15 3.74 20.17
C MET A 193 -5.59 2.64 21.15
N ASP A 194 -5.57 1.37 20.74
CA ASP A 194 -5.97 0.25 21.57
C ASP A 194 -5.03 0.07 22.78
N VAL A 195 -3.73 0.25 22.58
CA VAL A 195 -2.76 0.24 23.66
C VAL A 195 -2.94 1.46 24.57
N ALA A 196 -3.11 2.65 24.02
CA ALA A 196 -3.33 3.86 24.81
C ALA A 196 -4.60 3.77 25.67
N ALA A 197 -5.68 3.20 25.14
CA ALA A 197 -6.94 2.97 25.85
C ALA A 197 -6.83 1.82 26.88
N GLY A 198 -5.84 0.89 26.73
CA GLY A 198 -5.69 -0.28 27.58
C GLY A 198 -6.60 -1.45 27.19
N THR A 199 -7.13 -1.47 26.00
CA THR A 199 -7.85 -2.61 25.41
C THR A 199 -6.88 -3.68 24.89
N SER A 200 -5.65 -3.27 24.58
CA SER A 200 -4.52 -4.13 24.26
C SER A 200 -3.29 -3.75 25.09
N ASP A 201 -2.36 -4.67 25.25
CA ASP A 201 -1.14 -4.47 26.02
C ASP A 201 0.01 -3.96 25.16
N ILE A 202 0.13 -4.48 23.94
CA ILE A 202 1.26 -4.29 23.02
C ILE A 202 0.73 -4.03 21.61
N ALA A 203 1.27 -2.99 20.95
CA ALA A 203 1.16 -2.82 19.50
C ALA A 203 2.51 -3.17 18.85
N VAL A 204 2.49 -3.96 17.77
CA VAL A 204 3.65 -4.18 16.90
C VAL A 204 3.44 -3.31 15.67
N VAL A 205 4.31 -2.33 15.51
CA VAL A 205 4.18 -1.29 14.48
C VAL A 205 5.55 -0.94 13.91
N ASP A 206 5.56 -0.21 12.82
CA ASP A 206 6.77 0.32 12.21
C ASP A 206 7.46 1.34 13.15
N TYR A 207 8.79 1.29 13.22
CA TYR A 207 9.57 2.27 13.96
C TYR A 207 9.31 3.70 13.44
N VAL A 208 9.18 3.84 12.12
CA VAL A 208 8.81 5.13 11.48
C VAL A 208 7.49 5.66 12.03
N ALA A 209 6.47 4.82 12.20
CA ALA A 209 5.19 5.23 12.80
C ALA A 209 5.35 5.72 14.24
N SER A 210 6.29 5.13 15.00
CA SER A 210 6.58 5.55 16.37
C SER A 210 7.18 6.96 16.44
N ILE A 211 8.02 7.34 15.47
CA ILE A 211 8.68 8.67 15.42
C ILE A 211 7.63 9.79 15.32
N GLY A 212 6.60 9.60 14.50
CA GLY A 212 5.56 10.63 14.27
C GLY A 212 4.43 10.63 15.30
N SER A 213 4.24 9.53 16.05
CA SER A 213 3.03 9.32 16.86
C SER A 213 3.28 9.29 18.37
N ILE A 214 4.51 8.98 18.82
CA ILE A 214 4.82 8.72 20.23
C ILE A 214 5.77 9.76 20.78
N GLY A 215 5.49 10.25 21.99
CA GLY A 215 6.35 11.17 22.72
C GLY A 215 5.64 12.44 23.16
N GLU A 216 6.39 13.35 23.80
CA GLU A 216 5.86 14.60 24.33
C GLU A 216 5.29 15.49 23.20
N GLY A 217 4.06 15.94 23.38
CA GLY A 217 3.34 16.79 22.41
C GLY A 217 2.70 16.02 21.26
N THR A 218 2.65 14.67 21.32
CA THR A 218 1.94 13.82 20.35
C THR A 218 0.64 13.25 20.95
N ASP A 219 -0.17 12.61 20.12
CA ASP A 219 -1.43 11.99 20.55
C ASP A 219 -1.21 10.82 21.55
N PHE A 220 -0.02 10.22 21.55
CA PHE A 220 0.32 9.07 22.37
C PHE A 220 1.46 9.33 23.34
N GLU A 221 1.38 10.43 24.11
CA GLU A 221 2.39 10.77 25.12
C GLU A 221 2.61 9.69 26.21
N ASN A 222 1.61 8.87 26.48
CA ASN A 222 1.66 7.81 27.48
C ASN A 222 2.24 6.49 26.98
N LEU A 223 2.57 6.41 25.69
CA LEU A 223 3.19 5.24 25.08
C LEU A 223 4.71 5.37 24.98
N VAL A 224 5.37 4.23 24.79
CA VAL A 224 6.81 4.14 24.58
C VAL A 224 7.17 2.91 23.76
N VAL A 225 8.24 3.01 22.99
CA VAL A 225 8.87 1.87 22.32
C VAL A 225 9.67 1.07 23.36
N VAL A 226 9.56 -0.25 23.33
CA VAL A 226 10.39 -1.17 24.14
C VAL A 226 11.69 -1.41 23.37
N GLU A 227 12.74 -0.68 23.74
CA GLU A 227 14.02 -0.69 23.02
C GLU A 227 14.84 -1.98 23.23
N GLU A 228 14.60 -2.70 24.32
CA GLU A 228 15.31 -3.94 24.66
C GLU A 228 14.95 -5.10 23.71
N LYS A 229 13.87 -5.00 22.96
CA LYS A 229 13.49 -5.98 21.96
C LYS A 229 13.64 -5.38 20.56
N GLU A 230 14.61 -5.88 19.82
CA GLU A 230 14.82 -5.54 18.42
C GLU A 230 14.32 -6.67 17.51
N PHE A 231 13.68 -6.27 16.40
CA PHE A 231 13.35 -7.15 15.29
C PHE A 231 14.27 -6.86 14.09
N SER A 232 14.25 -7.76 13.11
CA SER A 232 15.11 -7.62 11.93
C SER A 232 14.88 -6.27 11.25
N PRO A 233 15.96 -5.60 10.79
CA PRO A 233 15.81 -4.41 9.97
C PRO A 233 15.10 -4.75 8.65
N GLU A 234 14.35 -3.80 8.14
CA GLU A 234 13.62 -3.88 6.89
C GLU A 234 13.75 -2.59 6.10
N GLU A 235 13.28 -2.58 4.85
CA GLU A 235 13.36 -1.44 3.96
C GLU A 235 12.02 -1.22 3.29
N TYR A 236 11.68 0.04 2.97
CA TYR A 236 10.48 0.42 2.25
C TYR A 236 10.76 0.61 0.76
N GLY A 237 9.81 0.17 -0.04
CA GLY A 237 9.75 0.41 -1.47
C GLY A 237 8.32 0.72 -1.93
N ILE A 238 8.19 1.15 -3.17
CA ILE A 238 6.90 1.44 -3.80
C ILE A 238 6.53 0.25 -4.66
N ALA A 239 5.36 -0.36 -4.42
CA ALA A 239 4.94 -1.56 -5.15
C ALA A 239 3.97 -1.23 -6.29
N PHE A 240 4.25 -1.81 -7.44
CA PHE A 240 3.46 -1.76 -8.66
C PHE A 240 2.98 -3.17 -9.05
N ARG A 241 2.06 -3.26 -10.01
CA ARG A 241 1.65 -4.55 -10.59
C ARG A 241 2.85 -5.34 -11.09
N LYS A 242 2.83 -6.64 -10.93
CA LYS A 242 3.95 -7.50 -11.36
C LYS A 242 4.29 -7.30 -12.84
N GLY A 243 5.57 -7.02 -13.12
CA GLY A 243 6.08 -6.72 -14.45
C GLY A 243 5.77 -5.28 -14.93
N SER A 244 5.32 -4.40 -14.05
CA SER A 244 5.12 -2.98 -14.36
C SER A 244 6.47 -2.30 -14.66
N ASP A 245 6.55 -1.60 -15.78
CA ASP A 245 7.69 -0.76 -16.15
C ASP A 245 7.71 0.59 -15.43
N MET A 246 6.61 0.93 -14.71
CA MET A 246 6.49 2.16 -13.94
C MET A 246 7.48 2.22 -12.77
N ALA A 247 7.86 1.06 -12.19
CA ALA A 247 8.88 1.00 -11.15
C ALA A 247 10.22 1.61 -11.61
N THR A 248 10.62 1.34 -12.87
CA THR A 248 11.85 1.93 -13.44
C THR A 248 11.72 3.45 -13.61
N VAL A 249 10.56 3.95 -14.06
CA VAL A 249 10.31 5.39 -14.20
C VAL A 249 10.41 6.08 -12.85
N VAL A 250 9.80 5.48 -11.82
CA VAL A 250 9.81 6.03 -10.46
C VAL A 250 11.21 5.99 -9.87
N ASN A 251 11.98 4.90 -10.01
CA ASN A 251 13.36 4.81 -9.53
C ASN A 251 14.23 5.93 -10.12
N ASN A 252 14.21 6.12 -11.45
CA ASN A 252 14.95 7.21 -12.09
C ASN A 252 14.55 8.59 -11.54
N THR A 253 13.27 8.77 -11.23
CA THR A 253 12.77 10.04 -10.68
C THR A 253 13.20 10.24 -9.23
N ILE A 254 13.25 9.16 -8.43
CA ILE A 254 13.79 9.18 -7.06
C ILE A 254 15.26 9.59 -7.07
N ASP A 255 16.07 9.02 -7.97
CA ASP A 255 17.48 9.39 -8.15
C ASP A 255 17.65 10.89 -8.44
N GLU A 256 16.78 11.46 -9.27
CA GLU A 256 16.78 12.91 -9.55
C GLU A 256 16.43 13.73 -8.30
N LEU A 257 15.42 13.30 -7.51
CA LEU A 257 15.02 13.99 -6.26
C LEU A 257 16.09 13.89 -5.16
N ILE A 258 16.84 12.80 -5.13
CA ILE A 258 18.01 12.65 -4.26
C ILE A 258 19.12 13.61 -4.73
N ALA A 259 19.43 13.60 -6.03
CA ALA A 259 20.52 14.40 -6.60
C ALA A 259 20.29 15.93 -6.45
N ASP A 260 19.05 16.39 -6.54
CA ASP A 260 18.72 17.83 -6.38
C ASP A 260 18.43 18.23 -4.90
N GLY A 261 18.40 17.26 -3.99
CA GLY A 261 18.21 17.47 -2.55
C GLY A 261 16.74 17.65 -2.12
N THR A 262 15.78 17.49 -3.02
CA THR A 262 14.34 17.60 -2.72
C THR A 262 13.91 16.54 -1.70
N LEU A 263 14.30 15.28 -1.91
CA LEU A 263 13.95 14.20 -1.01
C LEU A 263 14.54 14.38 0.39
N ASP A 264 15.78 14.89 0.48
CA ASP A 264 16.42 15.22 1.75
C ASP A 264 15.66 16.31 2.52
N ALA A 265 15.19 17.33 1.81
CA ALA A 265 14.44 18.42 2.42
C ALA A 265 13.10 17.93 2.99
N ILE A 266 12.35 17.12 2.21
CA ILE A 266 11.09 16.52 2.65
C ILE A 266 11.34 15.63 3.88
N ALA A 267 12.32 14.72 3.83
CA ALA A 267 12.61 13.83 4.95
C ALA A 267 13.03 14.57 6.23
N ALA A 268 13.78 15.67 6.09
CA ALA A 268 14.19 16.49 7.24
C ALA A 268 13.00 17.16 7.93
N GLU A 269 11.98 17.58 7.19
CA GLU A 269 10.76 18.18 7.75
C GLU A 269 10.04 17.21 8.67
N TYR A 270 9.99 15.92 8.29
CA TYR A 270 9.35 14.85 9.04
C TYR A 270 10.29 14.10 10.01
N LYS A 271 11.54 14.57 10.20
CA LYS A 271 12.58 13.96 11.06
C LYS A 271 12.98 12.56 10.64
N LEU A 272 12.93 12.27 9.36
CA LEU A 272 13.24 10.95 8.77
C LEU A 272 14.55 10.92 7.97
N ALA A 273 15.31 12.03 7.93
CA ALA A 273 16.51 12.16 7.10
C ALA A 273 17.57 11.07 7.36
N ASP A 274 17.71 10.63 8.63
CA ASP A 274 18.66 9.59 9.03
C ASP A 274 18.24 8.18 8.58
N LEU A 275 17.00 8.00 8.14
CA LEU A 275 16.45 6.73 7.67
C LEU A 275 16.42 6.61 6.15
N LEU A 276 16.68 7.70 5.40
CA LEU A 276 16.73 7.66 3.94
C LEU A 276 17.85 6.75 3.43
N ILE A 277 17.52 5.97 2.41
CA ILE A 277 18.47 5.18 1.60
C ILE A 277 18.73 5.96 0.31
N LYS A 278 19.99 6.15 -0.04
CA LYS A 278 20.42 7.02 -1.15
C LYS A 278 21.41 6.35 -2.10
N ASP A 279 21.68 5.05 -1.89
CA ASP A 279 22.70 4.29 -2.63
C ASP A 279 22.08 3.45 -3.75
#